data_5fe859601dd5e45d54fc861ffc0a13ef
#
_entry.id   5fe859601dd5e45d54fc861ffc0a13ef
#
_cell.length_a   1.000
_cell.length_b   1.000
_cell.length_c   1.000
_cell.angle_alpha   90.00
_cell.angle_beta   90.00
_cell.angle_gamma   90.00
#
_symmetry.space_group_name_H-M   'P 1'
#
loop_
_entity.id
_entity.type
_entity.pdbx_description
1 polymer ?
#
loop_
_entity_poly.entity_id
_entity_poly.type
_entity_poly.pdbx_seq_one_letter_code
_entity_poly.pdbx_strand_id
1 'polypeptide(L)'
;DYVLKQVASRYHQMGWPTNGPGSEGSVLPTSYQTEELQRELIMLACSFGNKQCHRQAVAYISDWISSNKNRIPPNIRDIVYCTGVSLMDEDVWEFIWMKFHSTNAVSEKKILLEALTCSDNTFLLNRLLNLSLTSDLVPEQDVIDVIIHVGRNPQGRSLAWKYFREKWDILNARYGEALFMNSKLISGVTEFLNTERELSELKEFTETGGIGAGPALPRALEIVEGNVRWHRLHRRQFYQWLRKPPSPTFG
;
A
#
# COMPACT_ATOMS: atom_id res chain seq x y z
N ASP A 1 -15.44 10.09 1.95
CA ASP A 1 -16.11 11.25 2.58
C ASP A 1 -16.15 11.21 4.10
N TYR A 2 -16.50 10.07 4.76
CA TYR A 2 -16.61 10.01 6.22
C TYR A 2 -15.28 10.34 6.92
N VAL A 3 -14.19 9.61 6.58
CA VAL A 3 -12.86 9.82 7.17
C VAL A 3 -12.37 11.25 6.93
N LEU A 4 -12.50 11.76 5.72
CA LEU A 4 -12.07 13.13 5.40
C LEU A 4 -12.79 14.18 6.25
N LYS A 5 -14.08 14.00 6.52
CA LYS A 5 -14.82 14.92 7.42
C LYS A 5 -14.28 14.90 8.85
N GLN A 6 -13.85 13.72 9.35
CA GLN A 6 -13.29 13.60 10.70
C GLN A 6 -11.93 14.31 10.84
N VAL A 7 -11.10 14.26 9.80
CA VAL A 7 -9.73 14.79 9.86
C VAL A 7 -9.57 16.19 9.28
N ALA A 8 -10.54 16.69 8.53
CA ALA A 8 -10.42 17.94 7.75
C ALA A 8 -9.92 19.15 8.56
N SER A 9 -10.52 19.40 9.71
CA SER A 9 -10.14 20.56 10.54
C SER A 9 -8.68 20.47 11.00
N ARG A 10 -8.26 19.33 11.50
CA ARG A 10 -6.88 19.10 11.95
C ARG A 10 -5.89 19.11 10.78
N TYR A 11 -6.25 18.50 9.64
CA TYR A 11 -5.44 18.51 8.44
C TYR A 11 -5.20 19.94 7.94
N HIS A 12 -6.23 20.80 7.89
CA HIS A 12 -6.08 22.20 7.50
C HIS A 12 -5.25 23.01 8.51
N GLN A 13 -5.39 22.74 9.80
CA GLN A 13 -4.64 23.42 10.85
C GLN A 13 -3.15 23.06 10.83
N MET A 14 -2.82 21.78 10.63
CA MET A 14 -1.45 21.29 10.65
C MET A 14 -0.70 21.61 9.35
N GLY A 15 -1.40 21.59 8.21
CA GLY A 15 -0.82 21.82 6.89
C GLY A 15 0.24 20.79 6.49
N TRP A 16 1.01 21.15 5.47
CA TRP A 16 2.16 20.39 4.98
C TRP A 16 3.46 20.94 5.59
N PRO A 17 4.57 20.12 5.66
CA PRO A 17 5.86 20.62 6.10
C PRO A 17 6.36 21.80 5.26
N THR A 18 6.94 22.81 5.91
CA THR A 18 7.26 24.11 5.32
C THR A 18 8.40 24.14 4.31
N ASN A 19 9.13 23.06 4.12
CA ASN A 19 10.32 23.00 3.25
C ASN A 19 10.01 22.62 1.80
N GLY A 20 8.75 22.64 1.38
CA GLY A 20 8.32 22.30 0.04
C GLY A 20 8.18 23.48 -0.91
N PRO A 21 8.10 23.24 -2.25
CA PRO A 21 7.87 24.30 -3.23
C PRO A 21 6.54 25.02 -2.95
N GLY A 22 6.61 26.31 -2.68
CA GLY A 22 5.45 27.18 -2.46
C GLY A 22 5.00 27.37 -1.00
N SER A 23 5.76 26.92 -0.02
CA SER A 23 5.41 27.09 1.40
C SER A 23 5.97 28.40 1.97
N GLU A 24 5.15 29.46 1.96
CA GLU A 24 5.39 30.62 2.81
C GLU A 24 4.66 30.46 4.16
N GLY A 25 5.42 30.36 5.23
CA GLY A 25 4.98 30.79 6.56
C GLY A 25 4.20 29.80 7.44
N SER A 26 4.36 28.49 7.35
CA SER A 26 3.81 27.58 8.36
C SER A 26 4.77 27.40 9.54
N VAL A 27 4.24 27.48 10.76
CA VAL A 27 4.99 27.24 12.00
C VAL A 27 5.46 25.79 12.02
N LEU A 28 6.78 25.58 12.15
CA LEU A 28 7.37 24.24 12.26
C LEU A 28 6.77 23.50 13.46
N PRO A 29 6.37 22.22 13.30
CA PRO A 29 6.07 21.39 14.44
C PRO A 29 7.30 21.35 15.36
N THR A 30 7.10 21.64 16.63
CA THR A 30 8.18 21.74 17.61
C THR A 30 8.47 20.46 18.36
N SER A 31 7.69 19.41 18.12
CA SER A 31 7.86 18.10 18.76
C SER A 31 7.68 16.95 17.80
N TYR A 32 8.35 15.83 18.06
CA TYR A 32 8.20 14.58 17.33
C TYR A 32 6.72 14.12 17.21
N GLN A 33 5.95 14.25 18.28
CA GLN A 33 4.53 13.90 18.29
C GLN A 33 3.71 14.75 17.30
N THR A 34 4.06 16.02 17.16
CA THR A 34 3.40 16.94 16.22
C THR A 34 3.74 16.59 14.77
N GLU A 35 4.99 16.24 14.50
CA GLU A 35 5.42 15.79 13.17
C GLU A 35 4.75 14.47 12.78
N GLU A 36 4.65 13.52 13.71
CA GLU A 36 3.98 12.25 13.47
C GLU A 36 2.48 12.45 13.23
N LEU A 37 1.81 13.30 14.01
CA LEU A 37 0.40 13.63 13.77
C LEU A 37 0.20 14.29 12.41
N GLN A 38 1.08 15.23 12.02
CA GLN A 38 1.03 15.87 10.70
C GLN A 38 1.15 14.83 9.58
N ARG A 39 2.13 13.92 9.70
CA ARG A 39 2.33 12.82 8.76
C ARG A 39 1.10 11.92 8.62
N GLU A 40 0.51 11.49 9.74
CA GLU A 40 -0.70 10.67 9.75
C GLU A 40 -1.90 11.38 9.10
N LEU A 41 -2.07 12.67 9.36
CA LEU A 41 -3.14 13.47 8.73
C LEU A 41 -2.95 13.59 7.22
N ILE A 42 -1.71 13.78 6.74
CA ILE A 42 -1.39 13.80 5.31
C ILE A 42 -1.66 12.43 4.69
N MET A 43 -1.24 11.35 5.34
CA MET A 43 -1.48 9.99 4.88
C MET A 43 -2.98 9.71 4.72
N LEU A 44 -3.78 10.01 5.74
CA LEU A 44 -5.23 9.85 5.69
C LEU A 44 -5.87 10.73 4.61
N ALA A 45 -5.47 12.00 4.52
CA ALA A 45 -6.01 12.91 3.51
C ALA A 45 -5.73 12.41 2.09
N CYS A 46 -4.50 12.02 1.78
CA CYS A 46 -4.13 11.51 0.46
C CYS A 46 -4.83 10.17 0.15
N SER A 47 -4.81 9.22 1.10
CA SER A 47 -5.38 7.88 0.90
C SER A 47 -6.90 7.89 0.70
N PHE A 48 -7.61 8.86 1.30
CA PHE A 48 -9.06 8.98 1.16
C PHE A 48 -9.51 10.03 0.12
N GLY A 49 -8.61 10.50 -0.73
CA GLY A 49 -8.98 11.27 -1.91
C GLY A 49 -9.17 12.77 -1.69
N ASN A 50 -8.49 13.37 -0.70
CA ASN A 50 -8.48 14.82 -0.52
C ASN A 50 -7.80 15.48 -1.71
N LYS A 51 -8.53 16.32 -2.43
CA LYS A 51 -8.04 16.98 -3.66
C LYS A 51 -6.85 17.91 -3.44
N GLN A 52 -6.75 18.55 -2.27
CA GLN A 52 -5.62 19.40 -1.94
C GLN A 52 -4.37 18.56 -1.70
N CYS A 53 -4.49 17.44 -0.96
CA CYS A 53 -3.41 16.50 -0.73
C CYS A 53 -2.89 15.93 -2.06
N HIS A 54 -3.79 15.51 -2.94
CA HIS A 54 -3.43 14.98 -4.26
C HIS A 54 -2.67 16.02 -5.10
N ARG A 55 -3.17 17.26 -5.18
CA ARG A 55 -2.47 18.33 -5.91
C ARG A 55 -1.07 18.60 -5.36
N GLN A 56 -0.93 18.61 -4.03
CA GLN A 56 0.36 18.84 -3.39
C GLN A 56 1.35 17.70 -3.66
N ALA A 57 0.91 16.45 -3.56
CA ALA A 57 1.75 15.30 -3.87
C ALA A 57 2.20 15.30 -5.35
N VAL A 58 1.28 15.57 -6.28
CA VAL A 58 1.59 15.71 -7.71
C VAL A 58 2.58 16.85 -7.97
N ALA A 59 2.43 17.99 -7.29
CA ALA A 59 3.36 19.11 -7.43
C ALA A 59 4.78 18.75 -6.98
N TYR A 60 4.92 18.03 -5.87
CA TYR A 60 6.23 17.54 -5.40
C TYR A 60 6.89 16.58 -6.39
N ILE A 61 6.14 15.62 -6.92
CA ILE A 61 6.65 14.66 -7.91
C ILE A 61 7.05 15.37 -9.19
N SER A 62 6.22 16.30 -9.70
CA SER A 62 6.51 17.09 -10.89
C SER A 62 7.76 17.97 -10.74
N ASP A 63 7.93 18.61 -9.56
CA ASP A 63 9.16 19.34 -9.26
C ASP A 63 10.39 18.44 -9.25
N TRP A 64 10.29 17.26 -8.64
CA TRP A 64 11.40 16.31 -8.61
C TRP A 64 11.78 15.82 -9.99
N ILE A 65 10.80 15.49 -10.84
CA ILE A 65 11.05 15.05 -12.22
C ILE A 65 11.74 16.17 -13.03
N SER A 66 11.20 17.39 -12.96
CA SER A 66 11.68 18.52 -13.76
C SER A 66 13.06 19.04 -13.32
N SER A 67 13.31 19.11 -12.02
CA SER A 67 14.57 19.63 -11.45
C SER A 67 15.64 18.56 -11.20
N ASN A 68 15.25 17.29 -11.24
CA ASN A 68 16.07 16.14 -10.80
C ASN A 68 16.58 16.28 -9.34
N LYS A 69 15.96 17.14 -8.54
CA LYS A 69 16.28 17.36 -7.12
C LYS A 69 15.10 16.96 -6.26
N ASN A 70 15.30 15.99 -5.39
CA ASN A 70 14.28 15.56 -4.46
C ASN A 70 14.21 16.52 -3.27
N ARG A 71 13.20 17.41 -3.28
CA ARG A 71 12.90 18.35 -2.20
C ARG A 71 11.76 17.89 -1.30
N ILE A 72 11.29 16.66 -1.48
CA ILE A 72 10.22 16.09 -0.65
C ILE A 72 10.78 15.85 0.75
N PRO A 73 10.11 16.35 1.80
CA PRO A 73 10.53 16.12 3.18
C PRO A 73 10.65 14.61 3.47
N PRO A 74 11.75 14.14 4.09
CA PRO A 74 12.01 12.72 4.25
C PRO A 74 10.91 11.94 4.96
N ASN A 75 10.25 12.56 5.95
CA ASN A 75 9.19 11.94 6.77
C ASN A 75 7.85 11.72 6.06
N ILE A 76 7.68 12.24 4.84
CA ILE A 76 6.46 12.06 4.03
C ILE A 76 6.74 11.53 2.61
N ARG A 77 7.97 11.11 2.31
CA ARG A 77 8.34 10.61 0.98
C ARG A 77 7.52 9.42 0.55
N ASP A 78 7.31 8.47 1.44
CA ASP A 78 6.50 7.29 1.21
C ASP A 78 5.07 7.65 0.78
N ILE A 79 4.44 8.60 1.46
CA ILE A 79 3.10 9.08 1.13
C ILE A 79 3.08 9.78 -0.23
N VAL A 80 4.04 10.66 -0.48
CA VAL A 80 4.10 11.44 -1.73
C VAL A 80 4.40 10.55 -2.93
N TYR A 81 5.36 9.61 -2.80
CA TYR A 81 5.69 8.68 -3.89
C TYR A 81 4.51 7.77 -4.23
N CYS A 82 3.90 7.15 -3.21
CA CYS A 82 2.74 6.29 -3.39
C CYS A 82 1.56 7.05 -4.03
N THR A 83 1.25 8.24 -3.52
CA THR A 83 0.17 9.09 -4.07
C THR A 83 0.47 9.51 -5.51
N GLY A 84 1.71 9.91 -5.81
CA GLY A 84 2.13 10.27 -7.15
C GLY A 84 1.99 9.12 -8.13
N VAL A 85 2.50 7.94 -7.77
CA VAL A 85 2.40 6.73 -8.62
C VAL A 85 0.95 6.30 -8.85
N SER A 86 0.07 6.46 -7.85
CA SER A 86 -1.34 6.09 -8.00
C SER A 86 -2.15 7.04 -8.87
N LEU A 87 -1.76 8.32 -8.94
CA LEU A 87 -2.53 9.37 -9.61
C LEU A 87 -2.01 9.77 -10.99
N MET A 88 -0.71 9.57 -11.22
CA MET A 88 -0.03 10.01 -12.43
C MET A 88 0.13 8.85 -13.42
N ASP A 89 0.75 9.13 -14.56
CA ASP A 89 0.90 8.19 -15.66
C ASP A 89 2.09 7.20 -15.50
N GLU A 90 2.26 6.36 -16.50
CA GLU A 90 3.32 5.37 -16.58
C GLU A 90 4.73 6.00 -16.54
N ASP A 91 4.91 7.20 -17.07
CA ASP A 91 6.21 7.89 -17.06
C ASP A 91 6.69 8.17 -15.62
N VAL A 92 5.75 8.46 -14.71
CA VAL A 92 6.07 8.62 -13.28
C VAL A 92 6.46 7.29 -12.66
N TRP A 93 5.77 6.21 -12.99
CA TRP A 93 6.14 4.88 -12.53
C TRP A 93 7.56 4.49 -12.99
N GLU A 94 7.89 4.72 -14.28
CA GLU A 94 9.22 4.48 -14.82
C GLU A 94 10.27 5.38 -14.16
N PHE A 95 9.95 6.64 -13.88
CA PHE A 95 10.84 7.53 -13.14
C PHE A 95 11.17 6.99 -11.74
N ILE A 96 10.16 6.55 -10.97
CA ILE A 96 10.36 5.94 -9.65
C ILE A 96 11.15 4.64 -9.76
N TRP A 97 10.89 3.81 -10.80
CA TRP A 97 11.65 2.61 -11.08
C TRP A 97 13.13 2.91 -11.34
N MET A 98 13.44 3.91 -12.15
CA MET A 98 14.84 4.35 -12.37
C MET A 98 15.49 4.86 -11.07
N LYS A 99 14.76 5.60 -10.26
CA LYS A 99 15.27 6.09 -8.96
C LYS A 99 15.55 4.94 -7.99
N PHE A 100 14.71 3.93 -7.97
CA PHE A 100 14.95 2.71 -7.20
C PHE A 100 16.28 2.04 -7.57
N HIS A 101 16.59 1.94 -8.85
CA HIS A 101 17.85 1.33 -9.31
C HIS A 101 19.08 2.23 -9.12
N SER A 102 18.91 3.54 -9.15
CA SER A 102 20.03 4.50 -9.07
C SER A 102 20.43 4.89 -7.66
N THR A 103 19.57 4.71 -6.65
CA THR A 103 19.90 5.05 -5.26
C THR A 103 20.68 3.94 -4.57
N ASN A 104 21.63 4.30 -3.71
CA ASN A 104 22.36 3.37 -2.83
C ASN A 104 21.82 3.38 -1.39
N ALA A 105 20.91 4.30 -1.06
CA ALA A 105 20.32 4.39 0.26
C ALA A 105 19.25 3.30 0.45
N VAL A 106 19.51 2.33 1.33
CA VAL A 106 18.62 1.17 1.56
C VAL A 106 17.21 1.59 1.98
N SER A 107 17.09 2.58 2.87
CA SER A 107 15.80 3.10 3.32
C SER A 107 15.01 3.73 2.17
N GLU A 108 15.67 4.48 1.30
CA GLU A 108 15.05 5.08 0.12
C GLU A 108 14.62 4.03 -0.90
N LYS A 109 15.46 3.02 -1.15
CA LYS A 109 15.10 1.88 -2.02
C LYS A 109 13.79 1.22 -1.58
N LYS A 110 13.64 0.99 -0.29
CA LYS A 110 12.44 0.35 0.26
C LYS A 110 11.19 1.19 0.00
N ILE A 111 11.25 2.49 0.25
CA ILE A 111 10.13 3.42 0.02
C ILE A 111 9.78 3.50 -1.47
N LEU A 112 10.79 3.56 -2.35
CA LEU A 112 10.57 3.61 -3.79
C LEU A 112 9.93 2.32 -4.32
N LEU A 113 10.40 1.16 -3.86
CA LEU A 113 9.85 -0.13 -4.27
C LEU A 113 8.40 -0.29 -3.81
N GLU A 114 8.09 0.12 -2.58
CA GLU A 114 6.73 0.13 -2.06
C GLU A 114 5.83 1.07 -2.87
N ALA A 115 6.31 2.26 -3.24
CA ALA A 115 5.56 3.21 -4.05
C ALA A 115 5.15 2.66 -5.42
N LEU A 116 5.98 1.83 -6.06
CA LEU A 116 5.65 1.18 -7.33
C LEU A 116 4.42 0.27 -7.23
N THR A 117 4.16 -0.29 -6.06
CA THR A 117 2.97 -1.13 -5.80
C THR A 117 1.68 -0.33 -5.62
N CYS A 118 1.76 0.99 -5.52
CA CYS A 118 0.61 1.89 -5.37
C CYS A 118 -0.08 2.23 -6.69
N SER A 119 0.43 1.79 -7.83
CA SER A 119 -0.14 2.07 -9.15
C SER A 119 -1.58 1.55 -9.26
N ASP A 120 -2.47 2.33 -9.89
CA ASP A 120 -3.81 1.89 -10.27
C ASP A 120 -3.82 1.10 -11.60
N ASN A 121 -2.67 1.08 -12.31
CA ASN A 121 -2.50 0.35 -13.55
C ASN A 121 -2.14 -1.11 -13.28
N THR A 122 -3.07 -2.02 -13.50
CA THR A 122 -2.90 -3.46 -13.28
C THR A 122 -1.81 -4.09 -14.16
N PHE A 123 -1.52 -3.51 -15.32
CA PHE A 123 -0.42 -3.95 -16.18
C PHE A 123 0.93 -3.70 -15.51
N LEU A 124 1.13 -2.51 -14.92
CA LEU A 124 2.36 -2.17 -14.20
C LEU A 124 2.54 -3.01 -12.93
N LEU A 125 1.46 -3.28 -12.21
CA LEU A 125 1.48 -4.18 -11.05
C LEU A 125 1.86 -5.61 -11.44
N ASN A 126 1.29 -6.13 -12.52
CA ASN A 126 1.63 -7.45 -13.02
C ASN A 126 3.09 -7.52 -13.53
N ARG A 127 3.56 -6.46 -14.20
CA ARG A 127 4.96 -6.34 -14.64
C ARG A 127 5.90 -6.38 -13.42
N LEU A 128 5.60 -5.62 -12.37
CA LEU A 128 6.41 -5.60 -11.14
C LEU A 128 6.47 -6.99 -10.48
N LEU A 129 5.33 -7.69 -10.33
CA LEU A 129 5.28 -9.04 -9.81
C LEU A 129 6.17 -10.01 -10.60
N ASN A 130 6.09 -9.96 -11.94
CA ASN A 130 6.92 -10.83 -12.77
C ASN A 130 8.41 -10.49 -12.66
N LEU A 131 8.78 -9.21 -12.72
CA LEU A 131 10.17 -8.77 -12.57
C LEU A 131 10.76 -9.16 -11.22
N SER A 132 9.96 -9.11 -10.14
CA SER A 132 10.43 -9.45 -8.79
C SER A 132 10.85 -10.90 -8.64
N LEU A 133 10.25 -11.82 -9.37
CA LEU A 133 10.52 -13.25 -9.24
C LEU A 133 11.46 -13.80 -10.32
N THR A 134 11.46 -13.19 -11.51
CA THR A 134 12.16 -13.74 -12.68
C THR A 134 13.46 -13.01 -13.04
N SER A 135 13.76 -11.90 -12.36
CA SER A 135 14.94 -11.09 -12.64
C SER A 135 15.66 -10.71 -11.35
N ASP A 136 16.94 -10.35 -11.47
CA ASP A 136 17.75 -9.83 -10.36
C ASP A 136 17.54 -8.32 -10.12
N LEU A 137 16.51 -7.74 -10.76
CA LEU A 137 16.22 -6.30 -10.67
C LEU A 137 15.60 -5.91 -9.33
N VAL A 138 14.92 -6.85 -8.66
CA VAL A 138 14.41 -6.68 -7.30
C VAL A 138 15.21 -7.58 -6.38
N PRO A 139 15.78 -7.07 -5.27
CA PRO A 139 16.51 -7.89 -4.31
C PRO A 139 15.65 -9.04 -3.78
N GLU A 140 16.22 -10.22 -3.67
CA GLU A 140 15.49 -11.44 -3.27
C GLU A 140 14.76 -11.29 -1.93
N GLN A 141 15.35 -10.55 -1.00
CA GLN A 141 14.76 -10.26 0.31
C GLN A 141 13.49 -9.40 0.24
N ASP A 142 13.29 -8.64 -0.86
CA ASP A 142 12.18 -7.69 -1.02
C ASP A 142 11.02 -8.29 -1.85
N VAL A 143 11.23 -9.44 -2.50
CA VAL A 143 10.23 -10.09 -3.38
C VAL A 143 8.91 -10.36 -2.66
N ILE A 144 8.98 -10.90 -1.45
CA ILE A 144 7.79 -11.21 -0.64
C ILE A 144 7.03 -9.92 -0.29
N ASP A 145 7.75 -8.87 0.07
CA ASP A 145 7.14 -7.58 0.40
C ASP A 145 6.46 -6.96 -0.83
N VAL A 146 7.04 -7.08 -2.02
CA VAL A 146 6.38 -6.65 -3.27
C VAL A 146 5.04 -7.38 -3.46
N ILE A 147 5.01 -8.70 -3.33
CA ILE A 147 3.77 -9.47 -3.50
C ILE A 147 2.71 -9.04 -2.49
N ILE A 148 3.09 -8.88 -1.22
CA ILE A 148 2.20 -8.44 -0.14
C ILE A 148 1.67 -7.04 -0.40
N HIS A 149 2.53 -6.09 -0.77
CA HIS A 149 2.13 -4.70 -1.03
C HIS A 149 1.21 -4.58 -2.26
N VAL A 150 1.47 -5.35 -3.32
CA VAL A 150 0.52 -5.45 -4.46
C VAL A 150 -0.82 -6.01 -3.98
N GLY A 151 -0.82 -7.01 -3.09
CA GLY A 151 -2.03 -7.57 -2.49
C GLY A 151 -2.83 -6.59 -1.62
N ARG A 152 -2.16 -5.62 -1.00
CA ARG A 152 -2.80 -4.55 -0.22
C ARG A 152 -3.40 -3.45 -1.07
N ASN A 153 -2.93 -3.28 -2.29
CA ASN A 153 -3.54 -2.37 -3.25
C ASN A 153 -4.89 -2.95 -3.74
N PRO A 154 -6.01 -2.21 -3.61
CA PRO A 154 -7.32 -2.70 -4.06
C PRO A 154 -7.34 -3.14 -5.53
N GLN A 155 -6.56 -2.50 -6.40
CA GLN A 155 -6.44 -2.88 -7.82
C GLN A 155 -5.55 -4.12 -8.02
N GLY A 156 -4.60 -4.35 -7.11
CA GLY A 156 -3.63 -5.44 -7.19
C GLY A 156 -4.03 -6.71 -6.43
N ARG A 157 -5.03 -6.66 -5.55
CA ARG A 157 -5.38 -7.78 -4.67
C ARG A 157 -5.63 -9.11 -5.41
N SER A 158 -6.48 -9.08 -6.41
CA SER A 158 -6.77 -10.27 -7.20
C SER A 158 -5.57 -10.76 -8.01
N LEU A 159 -4.72 -9.85 -8.49
CA LEU A 159 -3.48 -10.18 -9.18
C LEU A 159 -2.48 -10.88 -8.24
N ALA A 160 -2.24 -10.31 -7.06
CA ALA A 160 -1.31 -10.88 -6.09
C ALA A 160 -1.78 -12.25 -5.61
N TRP A 161 -3.08 -12.41 -5.33
CA TRP A 161 -3.67 -13.69 -4.94
C TRP A 161 -3.54 -14.76 -6.03
N LYS A 162 -3.85 -14.40 -7.29
CA LYS A 162 -3.65 -15.30 -8.43
C LYS A 162 -2.18 -15.65 -8.62
N TYR A 163 -1.31 -14.64 -8.63
CA TYR A 163 0.13 -14.80 -8.80
C TYR A 163 0.74 -15.70 -7.74
N PHE A 164 0.38 -15.50 -6.47
CA PHE A 164 0.81 -16.35 -5.36
C PHE A 164 0.47 -17.82 -5.58
N ARG A 165 -0.77 -18.14 -5.95
CA ARG A 165 -1.20 -19.52 -6.19
C ARG A 165 -0.47 -20.15 -7.38
N GLU A 166 -0.33 -19.42 -8.47
CA GLU A 166 0.35 -19.91 -9.70
C GLU A 166 1.86 -20.10 -9.51
N LYS A 167 2.47 -19.34 -8.63
CA LYS A 167 3.92 -19.36 -8.38
C LYS A 167 4.32 -20.04 -7.08
N TRP A 168 3.38 -20.67 -6.40
CA TRP A 168 3.60 -21.29 -5.09
C TRP A 168 4.81 -22.23 -5.05
N ASP A 169 4.96 -23.12 -6.01
CA ASP A 169 6.06 -24.09 -6.03
C ASP A 169 7.42 -23.40 -6.05
N ILE A 170 7.54 -22.32 -6.84
CA ILE A 170 8.77 -21.51 -6.91
C ILE A 170 9.00 -20.75 -5.62
N LEU A 171 7.94 -20.13 -5.08
CA LEU A 171 8.01 -19.35 -3.85
C LEU A 171 8.34 -20.27 -2.66
N ASN A 172 7.70 -21.42 -2.58
CA ASN A 172 7.96 -22.40 -1.52
C ASN A 172 9.37 -23.00 -1.64
N ALA A 173 9.87 -23.28 -2.84
CA ALA A 173 11.23 -23.75 -3.03
C ALA A 173 12.28 -22.70 -2.59
N ARG A 174 12.02 -21.39 -2.83
CA ARG A 174 12.94 -20.32 -2.43
C ARG A 174 12.88 -19.99 -0.94
N TYR A 175 11.69 -19.94 -0.38
CA TYR A 175 11.45 -19.35 0.95
C TYR A 175 10.89 -20.36 1.97
N GLY A 176 10.61 -21.61 1.55
CA GLY A 176 9.97 -22.61 2.40
C GLY A 176 10.74 -23.03 3.62
N GLU A 177 12.07 -23.04 3.53
CA GLU A 177 12.96 -23.35 4.65
C GLU A 177 13.16 -22.16 5.61
N ALA A 178 12.81 -20.94 5.17
CA ALA A 178 12.89 -19.76 6.01
C ALA A 178 11.63 -19.68 6.89
N LEU A 179 11.76 -20.06 8.14
CA LEU A 179 10.71 -20.31 9.16
C LEU A 179 9.57 -19.27 9.23
N PHE A 180 9.83 -18.01 8.82
CA PHE A 180 8.85 -16.92 8.93
C PHE A 180 8.39 -16.38 7.58
N MET A 181 9.10 -16.67 6.50
CA MET A 181 8.83 -16.03 5.21
C MET A 181 7.56 -16.56 4.55
N ASN A 182 7.34 -17.89 4.57
CA ASN A 182 6.10 -18.48 4.07
C ASN A 182 4.88 -18.03 4.87
N SER A 183 4.98 -18.00 6.20
CA SER A 183 3.89 -17.52 7.05
C SER A 183 3.58 -16.04 6.80
N LYS A 184 4.61 -15.21 6.63
CA LYS A 184 4.47 -13.78 6.29
C LYS A 184 3.78 -13.61 4.94
N LEU A 185 4.22 -14.35 3.92
CA LEU A 185 3.67 -14.29 2.58
C LEU A 185 2.20 -14.73 2.55
N ILE A 186 1.90 -15.92 3.10
CA ILE A 186 0.54 -16.46 3.16
C ILE A 186 -0.40 -15.50 3.89
N SER A 187 -0.01 -15.04 5.07
CA SER A 187 -0.80 -14.06 5.83
C SER A 187 -1.01 -12.78 5.04
N GLY A 188 0.05 -12.23 4.44
CA GLY A 188 -0.02 -10.95 3.73
C GLY A 188 -0.89 -10.97 2.48
N VAL A 189 -0.91 -12.09 1.72
CA VAL A 189 -1.75 -12.18 0.51
C VAL A 189 -3.20 -12.58 0.79
N THR A 190 -3.49 -13.11 1.99
CA THR A 190 -4.84 -13.60 2.35
C THR A 190 -5.58 -12.68 3.31
N GLU A 191 -4.92 -11.78 4.03
CA GLU A 191 -5.53 -10.97 5.10
C GLU A 191 -6.75 -10.14 4.69
N PHE A 192 -6.81 -9.71 3.42
CA PHE A 192 -7.91 -8.90 2.89
C PHE A 192 -8.93 -9.70 2.05
N LEU A 193 -8.75 -11.01 1.87
CA LEU A 193 -9.72 -11.83 1.19
C LEU A 193 -11.03 -11.87 2.00
N ASN A 194 -12.17 -11.62 1.34
CA ASN A 194 -13.44 -11.45 2.04
C ASN A 194 -14.67 -11.87 1.24
N THR A 195 -14.49 -12.55 0.11
CA THR A 195 -15.57 -13.06 -0.73
C THR A 195 -15.67 -14.58 -0.67
N GLU A 196 -16.88 -15.13 -0.88
CA GLU A 196 -17.11 -16.58 -0.93
C GLU A 196 -16.25 -17.28 -1.99
N ARG A 197 -16.02 -16.60 -3.13
CA ARG A 197 -15.14 -17.08 -4.18
C ARG A 197 -13.69 -17.21 -3.71
N GLU A 198 -13.14 -16.15 -3.12
CA GLU A 198 -11.77 -16.16 -2.59
C GLU A 198 -11.59 -17.23 -1.51
N LEU A 199 -12.61 -17.42 -0.65
CA LEU A 199 -12.61 -18.49 0.35
C LEU A 199 -12.59 -19.89 -0.30
N SER A 200 -13.39 -20.10 -1.33
CA SER A 200 -13.39 -21.38 -2.06
C SER A 200 -12.04 -21.66 -2.73
N GLU A 201 -11.45 -20.64 -3.36
CA GLU A 201 -10.12 -20.73 -3.96
C GLU A 201 -9.03 -21.04 -2.92
N LEU A 202 -9.13 -20.47 -1.71
CA LEU A 202 -8.19 -20.74 -0.61
C LEU A 202 -8.37 -22.15 -0.06
N LYS A 203 -9.59 -22.66 0.06
CA LYS A 203 -9.86 -24.05 0.45
C LYS A 203 -9.27 -25.03 -0.55
N GLU A 204 -9.54 -24.84 -1.83
CA GLU A 204 -8.97 -25.65 -2.92
C GLU A 204 -7.44 -25.64 -2.88
N PHE A 205 -6.84 -24.45 -2.73
CA PHE A 205 -5.39 -24.31 -2.62
C PHE A 205 -4.82 -25.06 -1.40
N THR A 206 -5.52 -25.04 -0.27
CA THR A 206 -5.10 -25.77 0.94
C THR A 206 -5.13 -27.27 0.75
N GLU A 207 -6.10 -27.79 -0.01
CA GLU A 207 -6.28 -29.23 -0.24
C GLU A 207 -5.34 -29.79 -1.32
N THR A 208 -5.06 -28.99 -2.36
CA THR A 208 -4.41 -29.52 -3.57
C THR A 208 -3.05 -28.87 -3.88
N GLY A 209 -2.84 -27.63 -3.53
CA GLY A 209 -1.70 -26.82 -3.98
C GLY A 209 -0.75 -26.38 -2.87
N GLY A 210 -1.19 -26.30 -1.64
CA GLY A 210 -0.45 -25.68 -0.53
C GLY A 210 0.56 -26.60 0.17
N ILE A 211 1.12 -27.58 -0.54
CA ILE A 211 2.12 -28.49 0.04
C ILE A 211 3.32 -27.68 0.52
N GLY A 212 3.72 -27.90 1.77
CA GLY A 212 4.85 -27.19 2.39
C GLY A 212 4.49 -25.88 3.11
N ALA A 213 3.25 -25.40 3.04
CA ALA A 213 2.81 -24.17 3.69
C ALA A 213 2.69 -24.28 5.22
N GLY A 214 2.64 -25.50 5.77
CA GLY A 214 2.55 -25.75 7.21
C GLY A 214 1.30 -25.14 7.87
N PRO A 215 1.40 -24.66 9.13
CA PRO A 215 0.27 -24.16 9.90
C PRO A 215 -0.28 -22.81 9.43
N ALA A 216 0.38 -22.13 8.50
CA ALA A 216 -0.04 -20.81 8.03
C ALA A 216 -1.36 -20.86 7.25
N LEU A 217 -1.61 -21.91 6.46
CA LEU A 217 -2.84 -22.06 5.68
C LEU A 217 -4.09 -22.28 6.55
N PRO A 218 -4.12 -23.20 7.54
CA PRO A 218 -5.26 -23.31 8.44
C PRO A 218 -5.60 -21.99 9.15
N ARG A 219 -4.59 -21.24 9.57
CA ARG A 219 -4.79 -19.92 10.19
C ARG A 219 -5.35 -18.90 9.19
N ALA A 220 -4.84 -18.88 7.96
CA ALA A 220 -5.36 -18.01 6.91
C ALA A 220 -6.84 -18.32 6.58
N LEU A 221 -7.21 -19.61 6.51
CA LEU A 221 -8.60 -20.05 6.32
C LEU A 221 -9.51 -19.51 7.41
N GLU A 222 -9.14 -19.63 8.69
CA GLU A 222 -9.92 -19.13 9.81
C GLU A 222 -10.16 -17.63 9.70
N ILE A 223 -9.12 -16.85 9.36
CA ILE A 223 -9.21 -15.40 9.17
C ILE A 223 -10.16 -15.06 8.01
N VAL A 224 -9.98 -15.70 6.86
CA VAL A 224 -10.80 -15.43 5.66
C VAL A 224 -12.25 -15.86 5.87
N GLU A 225 -12.52 -16.98 6.54
CA GLU A 225 -13.89 -17.37 6.95
C GLU A 225 -14.52 -16.31 7.84
N GLY A 226 -13.76 -15.77 8.80
CA GLY A 226 -14.20 -14.64 9.63
C GLY A 226 -14.53 -13.39 8.82
N ASN A 227 -13.67 -13.02 7.86
CA ASN A 227 -13.87 -11.89 6.96
C ASN A 227 -15.14 -12.05 6.10
N VAL A 228 -15.31 -13.21 5.49
CA VAL A 228 -16.48 -13.53 4.64
C VAL A 228 -17.77 -13.48 5.49
N ARG A 229 -17.75 -14.08 6.68
CA ARG A 229 -18.87 -14.07 7.61
C ARG A 229 -19.23 -12.63 8.02
N TRP A 230 -18.22 -11.83 8.40
CA TRP A 230 -18.43 -10.42 8.76
C TRP A 230 -19.04 -9.64 7.59
N HIS A 231 -18.47 -9.80 6.40
CA HIS A 231 -18.93 -9.13 5.20
C HIS A 231 -20.40 -9.47 4.88
N ARG A 232 -20.76 -10.76 4.95
CA ARG A 232 -22.13 -11.24 4.72
C ARG A 232 -23.12 -10.64 5.73
N LEU A 233 -22.75 -10.60 7.01
CA LEU A 233 -23.64 -10.18 8.09
C LEU A 233 -23.75 -8.66 8.23
N HIS A 234 -22.66 -7.93 8.04
CA HIS A 234 -22.54 -6.54 8.46
C HIS A 234 -22.37 -5.53 7.35
N ARG A 235 -22.02 -5.95 6.13
CA ARG A 235 -21.76 -5.03 5.00
C ARG A 235 -22.89 -4.02 4.80
N ARG A 236 -24.15 -4.49 4.76
CA ARG A 236 -25.30 -3.62 4.52
C ARG A 236 -25.48 -2.58 5.64
N GLN A 237 -25.38 -3.04 6.88
CA GLN A 237 -25.48 -2.18 8.06
C GLN A 237 -24.38 -1.13 8.12
N PHE A 238 -23.14 -1.53 7.80
CA PHE A 238 -21.98 -0.65 7.75
C PHE A 238 -22.14 0.45 6.70
N TYR A 239 -22.59 0.10 5.49
CA TYR A 239 -22.86 1.11 4.45
C TYR A 239 -24.01 2.04 4.81
N GLN A 240 -25.04 1.56 5.49
CA GLN A 240 -26.13 2.40 6.00
C GLN A 240 -25.60 3.39 7.05
N TRP A 241 -24.74 2.93 7.94
CA TRP A 241 -24.10 3.77 8.95
C TRP A 241 -23.21 4.85 8.31
N LEU A 242 -22.38 4.53 7.33
CA LEU A 242 -21.53 5.49 6.62
C LEU A 242 -22.32 6.60 5.90
N ARG A 243 -23.55 6.33 5.52
CA ARG A 243 -24.43 7.31 4.86
C ARG A 243 -25.17 8.24 5.85
N LYS A 244 -25.17 7.94 7.14
CA LYS A 244 -25.75 8.82 8.13
C LYS A 244 -24.89 10.09 8.27
N PRO A 245 -25.51 11.27 8.40
CA PRO A 245 -24.73 12.46 8.72
C PRO A 245 -23.99 12.22 10.05
N PRO A 246 -22.74 12.71 10.19
CA PRO A 246 -22.03 12.60 11.45
C PRO A 246 -22.91 13.23 12.54
N SER A 247 -23.06 12.54 13.66
CA SER A 247 -23.68 13.12 14.86
C SER A 247 -22.90 14.39 15.21
N PRO A 248 -23.58 15.48 15.64
CA PRO A 248 -22.86 16.66 16.06
C PRO A 248 -21.86 16.24 17.14
N THR A 249 -20.59 16.44 16.86
CA THR A 249 -19.51 16.26 17.85
C THR A 249 -19.81 17.24 18.97
N PHE A 250 -20.14 16.73 20.14
CA PHE A 250 -20.10 17.53 21.35
C PHE A 250 -18.69 18.09 21.49
N GLY A 251 -18.61 19.45 21.44
CA GLY A 251 -17.40 20.24 21.56
C GLY A 251 -16.70 20.09 22.90
#